data_51c6e819f1bebdd196918b22ef41e9b4
#
_entry.id   51c6e819f1bebdd196918b22ef41e9b4
#
_cell.length_a   1.000
_cell.length_b   1.000
_cell.length_c   1.000
_cell.angle_alpha   90.00
_cell.angle_beta   90.00
_cell.angle_gamma   90.00
#
_symmetry.space_group_name_H-M   'P 1'
#
loop_
_entity.id
_entity.type
_entity.pdbx_description
1 polymer ?
#
loop_
_entity_poly.entity_id
_entity_poly.type
_entity_poly.pdbx_seq_one_letter_code
_entity_poly.pdbx_strand_id
1 'polypeptide(L)' 'MEMQEAWERARRELEVTRGNLARAERRKAPERDLEALRSKVDFWETVCAEIGAGSDVEE' A
#
# COMPACT_ATOMS: atom_id res chain seq x y z
N MET A 1 -17.30 10.90 3.53
CA MET A 1 -17.59 10.24 2.54
C MET A 1 -16.53 9.96 1.63
N GLU A 2 -16.09 10.88 0.82
CA GLU A 2 -15.07 10.62 -0.08
C GLU A 2 -13.79 10.23 0.58
N MET A 3 -13.49 10.77 1.75
CA MET A 3 -12.29 10.45 2.42
C MET A 3 -12.28 9.02 2.86
N GLN A 4 -13.41 8.51 3.31
CA GLN A 4 -13.50 7.15 3.74
C GLN A 4 -13.33 6.20 2.58
N GLU A 5 -13.88 6.53 1.43
CA GLU A 5 -13.72 5.69 0.26
C GLU A 5 -12.28 5.67 -0.19
N ALA A 6 -11.62 6.81 -0.13
CA ALA A 6 -10.23 6.89 -0.55
C ALA A 6 -9.36 6.05 0.36
N TRP A 7 -9.63 6.09 1.67
CA TRP A 7 -8.84 5.33 2.62
C TRP A 7 -9.04 3.83 2.41
N GLU A 8 -10.29 3.42 2.18
CA GLU A 8 -10.57 2.01 1.96
C GLU A 8 -9.92 1.52 0.69
N ARG A 9 -9.91 2.37 -0.34
CA ARG A 9 -9.30 1.98 -1.58
C ARG A 9 -7.80 1.86 -1.42
N ALA A 10 -7.18 2.82 -0.73
CA ALA A 10 -5.75 2.79 -0.52
C ALA A 10 -5.36 1.56 0.29
N ARG A 11 -6.16 1.22 1.29
CA ARG A 11 -5.87 0.07 2.11
C ARG A 11 -5.97 -1.22 1.31
N ARG A 12 -6.97 -1.30 0.43
CA ARG A 12 -7.16 -2.49 -0.38
C ARG A 12 -5.98 -2.63 -1.35
N GLU A 13 -5.54 -1.53 -1.96
CA GLU A 13 -4.42 -1.58 -2.86
C GLU A 13 -3.15 -2.00 -2.13
N LEU A 14 -2.99 -1.53 -0.92
CA LEU A 14 -1.83 -1.88 -0.13
C LEU A 14 -1.82 -3.38 0.13
N GLU A 15 -2.95 -3.95 0.51
CA GLU A 15 -2.99 -5.37 0.78
C GLU A 15 -2.75 -6.19 -0.46
N VAL A 16 -3.31 -5.78 -1.59
CA VAL A 16 -3.11 -6.49 -2.83
C VAL A 16 -1.64 -6.44 -3.23
N THR A 17 -1.02 -5.27 -3.09
CA THR A 17 0.36 -5.11 -3.47
C THR A 17 1.28 -5.91 -2.56
N ARG A 18 0.98 -5.95 -1.26
CA ARG A 18 1.78 -6.73 -0.34
C ARG A 18 1.67 -8.22 -0.70
N GLY A 19 0.49 -8.67 -1.07
CA GLY A 19 0.31 -10.05 -1.47
C GLY A 19 1.09 -10.37 -2.73
N ASN A 20 1.11 -9.41 -3.68
CA ASN A 20 1.84 -9.62 -4.90
C ASN A 20 3.34 -9.68 -4.61
N LEU A 21 3.82 -8.84 -3.70
CA LEU A 21 5.23 -8.84 -3.34
C LEU A 21 5.60 -10.17 -2.69
N ALA A 22 4.77 -10.65 -1.78
CA ALA A 22 5.05 -11.90 -1.10
C ALA A 22 5.12 -13.06 -2.09
N ARG A 23 4.21 -13.07 -3.07
CA ARG A 23 4.23 -14.11 -4.07
C ARG A 23 5.45 -14.00 -4.95
N ALA A 24 5.83 -12.78 -5.31
CA ALA A 24 7.01 -12.57 -6.14
C ALA A 24 8.25 -13.04 -5.40
N GLU A 25 8.31 -12.81 -4.10
CA GLU A 25 9.45 -13.25 -3.32
C GLU A 25 9.51 -14.77 -3.30
N ARG A 26 8.37 -15.43 -3.18
CA ARG A 26 8.35 -16.86 -3.17
C ARG A 26 8.78 -17.43 -4.51
N ARG A 27 8.44 -16.76 -5.60
CA ARG A 27 8.82 -17.23 -6.91
C ARG A 27 10.24 -16.84 -7.24
N LYS A 28 10.89 -16.12 -6.37
CA LYS A 28 12.25 -15.65 -6.58
C LYS A 28 12.31 -14.79 -7.81
N ALA A 29 11.39 -13.85 -7.92
CA ALA A 29 11.35 -12.95 -9.05
C ALA A 29 12.62 -12.10 -9.08
N PRO A 30 12.95 -11.51 -10.23
CA PRO A 30 14.14 -10.70 -10.36
C PRO A 30 14.08 -9.51 -9.42
N GLU A 31 15.24 -9.06 -8.98
CA GLU A 31 15.33 -7.97 -8.03
C GLU A 31 14.59 -6.72 -8.52
N ARG A 32 14.67 -6.43 -9.80
CA ARG A 32 14.03 -5.24 -10.30
C ARG A 32 12.50 -5.32 -10.10
N ASP A 33 11.92 -6.52 -10.21
CA ASP A 33 10.50 -6.66 -10.04
C ASP A 33 10.17 -6.50 -8.56
N LEU A 34 11.01 -7.04 -7.69
CA LEU A 34 10.79 -6.92 -6.26
C LEU A 34 10.88 -5.47 -5.82
N GLU A 35 11.84 -4.73 -6.39
CA GLU A 35 11.98 -3.34 -6.05
C GLU A 35 10.78 -2.53 -6.48
N ALA A 36 10.24 -2.83 -7.65
CA ALA A 36 9.08 -2.12 -8.13
C ALA A 36 7.88 -2.37 -7.19
N LEU A 37 7.73 -3.61 -6.74
CA LEU A 37 6.63 -3.93 -5.86
C LEU A 37 6.84 -3.29 -4.48
N ARG A 38 8.09 -3.26 -4.00
CA ARG A 38 8.36 -2.63 -2.72
C ARG A 38 8.06 -1.14 -2.79
N SER A 39 8.36 -0.51 -3.92
CA SER A 39 8.08 0.90 -4.08
C SER A 39 6.58 1.14 -4.05
N LYS A 40 5.79 0.25 -4.64
CA LYS A 40 4.37 0.41 -4.62
C LYS A 40 3.82 0.23 -3.21
N VAL A 41 4.36 -0.73 -2.48
CA VAL A 41 3.93 -0.94 -1.10
C VAL A 41 4.22 0.33 -0.30
N ASP A 42 5.42 0.88 -0.47
CA ASP A 42 5.80 2.07 0.25
C ASP A 42 4.88 3.24 -0.10
N PHE A 43 4.55 3.37 -1.37
CA PHE A 43 3.67 4.43 -1.82
C PHE A 43 2.30 4.30 -1.14
N TRP A 44 1.71 3.10 -1.13
CA TRP A 44 0.41 2.92 -0.55
C TRP A 44 0.43 3.06 0.97
N GLU A 45 1.55 2.67 1.60
CA GLU A 45 1.69 2.84 3.02
C GLU A 45 1.71 4.32 3.37
N THR A 46 2.40 5.12 2.55
CA THR A 46 2.46 6.53 2.78
C THR A 46 1.07 7.17 2.59
N VAL A 47 0.36 6.74 1.54
CA VAL A 47 -0.96 7.27 1.29
C VAL A 47 -1.90 6.95 2.45
N CYS A 48 -1.86 5.72 2.93
CA CYS A 48 -2.72 5.33 4.03
C CYS A 48 -2.37 6.10 5.29
N ALA A 49 -1.08 6.31 5.53
CA ALA A 49 -0.66 7.02 6.72
C ALA A 49 -1.13 8.48 6.67
N GLU A 50 -1.05 9.08 5.49
CA GLU A 50 -1.46 10.46 5.36
C GLU A 50 -2.96 10.61 5.55
N ILE A 51 -3.73 9.71 4.98
CA ILE A 51 -5.17 9.79 5.14
C ILE A 51 -5.52 9.50 6.60
N GLY A 52 -4.86 8.51 7.19
CA GLY A 52 -5.12 8.18 8.57
C GLY A 52 -4.74 9.31 9.52
N ALA A 53 -3.60 9.97 9.23
CA ALA A 53 -3.16 11.05 10.07
C ALA A 53 -4.17 12.20 9.99
N GLY A 54 -4.72 12.41 8.81
CA GLY A 54 -5.72 13.44 8.65
C GLY A 54 -6.93 13.14 9.51
N SER A 55 -7.32 11.88 9.57
CA SER A 55 -8.44 11.50 10.36
C SER A 55 -8.15 11.65 11.82
N ASP A 56 -6.95 11.30 12.22
CA ASP A 56 -6.58 11.38 13.60
C ASP A 56 -6.58 12.78 14.14
N VAL A 57 -6.27 13.71 13.33
CA VAL A 57 -6.19 15.05 13.77
C VAL A 57 -7.46 15.51 14.41
N GLU A 58 -8.54 14.90 14.09
CA GLU A 58 -9.74 15.24 14.66
C GLU A 58 -9.81 15.07 16.09
N GLU A 59 -9.09 14.27 16.64
CA GLU A 59 -9.11 14.05 18.00
C GLU A 59 -8.76 15.20 18.73
#